data_f8af81428ea8807162da30f4964e1cf9
#
_entry.id   f8af81428ea8807162da30f4964e1cf9
#
_cell.length_a   1.000
_cell.length_b   1.000
_cell.length_c   1.000
_cell.angle_alpha   90.00
_cell.angle_beta   90.00
_cell.angle_gamma   90.00
#
_symmetry.space_group_name_H-M   'P 1'
#
loop_
_entity.id
_entity.type
_entity.pdbx_description
1 polymer ?
#
loop_
_entity_poly.entity_id
_entity_poly.type
_entity_poly.pdbx_seq_one_letter_code
_entity_poly.pdbx_strand_id
1 'polypeptide(L)'
;TLGDMARRRREILLQLEEEGVLTLNKELEIPVLPQRIAVVSSATAAGYGDFCHQLQHNSGGFFFYTELFPALMQGNQVEESVLAALDRINARINEFDVVVIIRGGGATSDLSGFDTYLLAAACAQFPLPIITGIGHERDDTVLDSVAHTRVKTPTAAAELLIHRVAEVAEHLEELSMRIQQGAYMLLDLERRRLETLQTRIPNLVHRKLADARFSLLAAKKDLLQVTKALVARQSHRLELLQQRIADASPDK
;
A
#
# COMPACT_ATOMS: atom_id res chain seq x y z
N THR A 1 -2.30 27.91 -43.83
CA THR A 1 -3.40 26.91 -43.97
C THR A 1 -3.29 25.80 -42.92
N LEU A 2 -4.37 25.05 -42.69
CA LEU A 2 -4.37 23.90 -41.76
C LEU A 2 -3.24 22.89 -42.08
N GLY A 3 -2.95 22.71 -43.37
CA GLY A 3 -1.84 21.85 -43.82
C GLY A 3 -0.45 22.34 -43.42
N ASP A 4 -0.24 23.65 -43.40
CA ASP A 4 1.04 24.26 -43.02
C ASP A 4 1.26 24.13 -41.53
N MET A 5 0.25 24.24 -40.70
CA MET A 5 0.33 24.03 -39.24
C MET A 5 0.65 22.59 -38.92
N ALA A 6 -0.03 21.63 -39.55
CA ALA A 6 0.24 20.21 -39.37
C ALA A 6 1.67 19.80 -39.79
N ARG A 7 2.18 20.42 -40.89
CA ARG A 7 3.57 20.22 -41.32
C ARG A 7 4.56 20.75 -40.28
N ARG A 8 4.36 21.99 -39.80
CA ARG A 8 5.23 22.61 -38.80
C ARG A 8 5.25 21.84 -37.48
N ARG A 9 4.09 21.37 -37.01
CA ARG A 9 4.03 20.47 -35.83
C ARG A 9 4.88 19.23 -36.01
N ARG A 10 4.77 18.58 -37.16
CA ARG A 10 5.54 17.36 -37.49
C ARG A 10 7.05 17.65 -37.52
N GLU A 11 7.46 18.79 -38.13
CA GLU A 11 8.87 19.20 -38.17
C GLU A 11 9.44 19.41 -36.75
N ILE A 12 8.68 20.07 -35.87
CA ILE A 12 9.08 20.27 -34.48
C ILE A 12 9.20 18.95 -33.71
N LEU A 13 8.22 18.05 -33.87
CA LEU A 13 8.26 16.75 -33.20
C LEU A 13 9.42 15.89 -33.67
N LEU A 14 9.72 15.86 -34.98
CA LEU A 14 10.89 15.17 -35.51
C LEU A 14 12.20 15.74 -34.97
N GLN A 15 12.32 17.06 -34.88
CA GLN A 15 13.49 17.69 -34.30
C GLN A 15 13.69 17.31 -32.83
N LEU A 16 12.63 17.32 -32.01
CA LEU A 16 12.68 16.90 -30.59
C LEU A 16 13.01 15.41 -30.42
N GLU A 17 12.58 14.58 -31.37
CA GLU A 17 12.91 13.16 -31.42
C GLU A 17 14.37 12.94 -31.76
N GLU A 18 14.90 13.62 -32.80
CA GLU A 18 16.33 13.57 -33.19
C GLU A 18 17.25 14.06 -32.06
N GLU A 19 16.84 15.04 -31.29
CA GLU A 19 17.53 15.53 -30.10
C GLU A 19 17.39 14.60 -28.86
N GLY A 20 16.50 13.60 -28.94
CA GLY A 20 16.26 12.65 -27.86
C GLY A 20 15.54 13.23 -26.64
N VAL A 21 14.86 14.37 -26.79
CA VAL A 21 14.18 15.05 -25.67
C VAL A 21 12.66 14.83 -25.64
N LEU A 22 12.07 14.32 -26.73
CA LEU A 22 10.61 14.19 -26.91
C LEU A 22 9.89 13.47 -25.77
N THR A 23 10.53 12.48 -25.15
CA THR A 23 9.93 11.60 -24.12
C THR A 23 10.39 11.87 -22.70
N LEU A 24 11.35 12.77 -22.49
CA LEU A 24 11.98 12.97 -21.18
C LEU A 24 10.96 13.29 -20.07
N ASN A 25 10.00 14.16 -20.32
CA ASN A 25 8.98 14.47 -19.31
C ASN A 25 8.01 13.30 -19.08
N LYS A 26 7.76 12.46 -20.09
CA LYS A 26 6.91 11.25 -19.97
C LYS A 26 7.56 10.15 -19.15
N GLU A 27 8.88 10.15 -19.07
CA GLU A 27 9.67 9.17 -18.33
C GLU A 27 9.74 9.51 -16.83
N LEU A 28 9.34 10.73 -16.45
CA LEU A 28 9.25 11.13 -15.04
C LEU A 28 8.12 10.37 -14.35
N GLU A 29 8.31 10.06 -13.09
CA GLU A 29 7.23 9.50 -12.27
C GLU A 29 6.42 10.61 -11.61
N ILE A 30 5.09 10.59 -11.76
CA ILE A 30 4.23 11.42 -10.92
C ILE A 30 4.35 10.90 -9.49
N PRO A 31 4.64 11.75 -8.49
CA PRO A 31 4.70 11.34 -7.10
C PRO A 31 3.45 10.56 -6.66
N VAL A 32 3.61 9.68 -5.70
CA VAL A 32 2.51 8.84 -5.18
C VAL A 32 1.38 9.71 -4.63
N LEU A 33 1.71 10.85 -4.01
CA LEU A 33 0.76 11.83 -3.47
C LEU A 33 1.04 13.21 -4.06
N PRO A 34 0.56 13.53 -5.30
CA PRO A 34 0.83 14.80 -5.96
C PRO A 34 -0.12 15.89 -5.44
N GLN A 35 0.14 16.39 -4.24
CA GLN A 35 -0.73 17.36 -3.58
C GLN A 35 -0.31 18.81 -3.79
N ARG A 36 0.95 19.10 -4.12
CA ARG A 36 1.49 20.45 -4.32
C ARG A 36 1.57 20.74 -5.82
N ILE A 37 0.64 21.52 -6.30
CA ILE A 37 0.39 21.69 -7.73
C ILE A 37 0.73 23.12 -8.15
N ALA A 38 1.71 23.28 -9.07
CA ALA A 38 1.94 24.53 -9.76
C ALA A 38 1.00 24.62 -10.98
N VAL A 39 0.14 25.62 -11.02
CA VAL A 39 -0.85 25.78 -12.10
C VAL A 39 -0.44 26.92 -13.00
N VAL A 40 -0.18 26.65 -14.27
CA VAL A 40 0.07 27.65 -15.31
C VAL A 40 -1.22 27.90 -16.06
N SER A 41 -1.81 29.08 -15.87
CA SER A 41 -3.08 29.47 -16.49
C SER A 41 -3.29 30.98 -16.47
N SER A 42 -4.33 31.45 -17.12
CA SER A 42 -4.79 32.85 -16.94
C SER A 42 -5.60 32.96 -15.65
N ALA A 43 -5.34 33.99 -14.85
CA ALA A 43 -6.05 34.23 -13.60
C ALA A 43 -7.58 34.39 -13.77
N THR A 44 -8.02 34.84 -14.95
CA THR A 44 -9.44 35.05 -15.28
C THR A 44 -10.05 33.89 -16.06
N ALA A 45 -9.30 32.82 -16.30
CA ALA A 45 -9.80 31.70 -17.09
C ALA A 45 -10.84 30.90 -16.31
N ALA A 46 -12.01 30.67 -16.87
CA ALA A 46 -13.05 29.82 -16.30
C ALA A 46 -12.51 28.40 -15.96
N GLY A 47 -11.69 27.84 -16.86
CA GLY A 47 -11.09 26.52 -16.64
C GLY A 47 -10.18 26.44 -15.42
N TYR A 48 -9.50 27.51 -15.00
CA TYR A 48 -8.76 27.55 -13.74
C TYR A 48 -9.72 27.51 -12.55
N GLY A 49 -10.82 28.25 -12.61
CA GLY A 49 -11.87 28.19 -11.57
C GLY A 49 -12.48 26.80 -11.44
N ASP A 50 -12.81 26.17 -12.58
CA ASP A 50 -13.38 24.82 -12.63
C ASP A 50 -12.40 23.78 -12.07
N PHE A 51 -11.11 23.88 -12.41
CA PHE A 51 -10.04 23.04 -11.88
C PHE A 51 -9.94 23.13 -10.35
N CYS A 52 -9.84 24.34 -9.82
CA CYS A 52 -9.77 24.58 -8.38
C CYS A 52 -11.05 24.11 -7.67
N HIS A 53 -12.22 24.38 -8.24
CA HIS A 53 -13.50 23.95 -7.68
C HIS A 53 -13.58 22.42 -7.58
N GLN A 54 -13.16 21.69 -8.62
CA GLN A 54 -13.15 20.24 -8.65
C GLN A 54 -12.20 19.66 -7.58
N LEU A 55 -11.00 20.21 -7.41
CA LEU A 55 -10.07 19.80 -6.37
C LEU A 55 -10.58 20.07 -4.95
N GLN A 56 -11.29 21.21 -4.74
CA GLN A 56 -11.80 21.57 -3.42
C GLN A 56 -13.04 20.78 -3.03
N HIS A 57 -13.87 20.35 -3.99
CA HIS A 57 -15.12 19.64 -3.76
C HIS A 57 -15.04 18.15 -4.13
N ASN A 58 -13.84 17.54 -4.00
CA ASN A 58 -13.69 16.12 -4.28
C ASN A 58 -14.40 15.26 -3.21
N SER A 59 -14.98 14.14 -3.63
CA SER A 59 -15.76 13.23 -2.78
C SER A 59 -14.91 12.51 -1.71
N GLY A 60 -13.60 12.42 -1.93
CA GLY A 60 -12.67 11.77 -0.99
C GLY A 60 -12.20 12.67 0.16
N GLY A 61 -12.54 13.98 0.12
CA GLY A 61 -12.09 14.95 1.12
C GLY A 61 -10.58 15.18 1.11
N PHE A 62 -9.92 14.92 -0.01
CA PHE A 62 -8.47 15.10 -0.15
C PHE A 62 -8.12 16.57 -0.29
N PHE A 63 -7.01 16.98 0.32
CA PHE A 63 -6.52 18.35 0.26
C PHE A 63 -5.43 18.49 -0.79
N PHE A 64 -5.54 19.55 -1.61
CA PHE A 64 -4.56 19.93 -2.62
C PHE A 64 -4.14 21.38 -2.42
N TYR A 65 -2.85 21.64 -2.54
CA TYR A 65 -2.24 22.96 -2.47
C TYR A 65 -1.94 23.41 -3.90
N THR A 66 -2.70 24.38 -4.38
CA THR A 66 -2.53 24.93 -5.73
C THR A 66 -1.96 26.33 -5.67
N GLU A 67 -0.91 26.60 -6.45
CA GLU A 67 -0.38 27.94 -6.66
C GLU A 67 -0.47 28.31 -8.13
N LEU A 68 -1.07 29.47 -8.40
CA LEU A 68 -1.22 29.97 -9.76
C LEU A 68 0.03 30.74 -10.20
N PHE A 69 0.60 30.32 -11.32
CA PHE A 69 1.62 31.03 -12.07
C PHE A 69 0.97 31.66 -13.30
N PRO A 70 0.59 32.96 -13.22
CA PRO A 70 -0.19 33.59 -14.28
C PRO A 70 0.58 33.63 -15.59
N ALA A 71 -0.08 33.18 -16.67
CA ALA A 71 0.45 33.22 -18.02
C ALA A 71 -0.66 33.56 -19.03
N LEU A 72 -0.27 34.11 -20.15
CA LEU A 72 -1.16 34.35 -21.28
C LEU A 72 -1.41 33.04 -22.02
N MET A 73 -2.67 32.67 -22.18
CA MET A 73 -3.07 31.37 -22.77
C MET A 73 -3.63 31.56 -24.21
N GLN A 74 -3.48 32.73 -24.77
CA GLN A 74 -3.97 33.08 -26.14
C GLN A 74 -3.07 34.13 -26.76
N GLY A 75 -2.96 34.11 -28.09
CA GLY A 75 -2.19 35.07 -28.88
C GLY A 75 -0.70 34.76 -28.99
N ASN A 76 0.04 35.69 -29.60
CA ASN A 76 1.44 35.46 -29.97
C ASN A 76 2.43 35.43 -28.79
N GLN A 77 2.02 35.84 -27.60
CA GLN A 77 2.87 35.92 -26.41
C GLN A 77 2.72 34.70 -25.48
N VAL A 78 2.01 33.68 -25.92
CA VAL A 78 1.81 32.42 -25.11
C VAL A 78 3.15 31.79 -24.78
N GLU A 79 4.01 31.59 -25.78
CA GLU A 79 5.34 30.97 -25.60
C GLU A 79 6.14 31.67 -24.49
N GLU A 80 6.38 32.98 -24.66
CA GLU A 80 7.19 33.76 -23.72
C GLU A 80 6.57 33.76 -22.31
N SER A 81 5.25 33.92 -22.23
CA SER A 81 4.54 33.98 -20.94
C SER A 81 4.53 32.64 -20.19
N VAL A 82 4.39 31.53 -20.90
CA VAL A 82 4.44 30.19 -20.28
C VAL A 82 5.87 29.82 -19.88
N LEU A 83 6.86 30.14 -20.73
CA LEU A 83 8.28 29.95 -20.36
C LEU A 83 8.66 30.74 -19.10
N ALA A 84 8.26 32.00 -19.00
CA ALA A 84 8.49 32.82 -17.80
C ALA A 84 7.77 32.26 -16.56
N ALA A 85 6.61 31.61 -16.73
CA ALA A 85 5.93 30.90 -15.63
C ALA A 85 6.72 29.64 -15.20
N LEU A 86 7.20 28.85 -16.16
CA LEU A 86 8.03 27.66 -15.90
C LEU A 86 9.33 28.03 -15.20
N ASP A 87 9.99 29.13 -15.59
CA ASP A 87 11.21 29.61 -14.92
C ASP A 87 10.95 29.95 -13.44
N ARG A 88 9.83 30.61 -13.15
CA ARG A 88 9.42 30.91 -11.76
C ARG A 88 9.14 29.64 -10.96
N ILE A 89 8.53 28.63 -11.57
CA ILE A 89 8.32 27.31 -10.93
C ILE A 89 9.65 26.61 -10.69
N ASN A 90 10.55 26.64 -11.69
CA ASN A 90 11.85 26.02 -11.61
C ASN A 90 12.72 26.62 -10.48
N ALA A 91 12.63 27.91 -10.24
CA ALA A 91 13.30 28.57 -9.12
C ALA A 91 12.82 28.08 -7.74
N ARG A 92 11.64 27.47 -7.66
CA ARG A 92 11.01 26.94 -6.44
C ARG A 92 10.61 25.47 -6.58
N ILE A 93 11.38 24.70 -7.32
CA ILE A 93 11.02 23.35 -7.77
C ILE A 93 10.67 22.39 -6.63
N ASN A 94 11.34 22.52 -5.50
CA ASN A 94 11.13 21.66 -4.32
C ASN A 94 9.79 21.89 -3.60
N GLU A 95 9.06 22.93 -3.99
CA GLU A 95 7.76 23.26 -3.38
C GLU A 95 6.59 22.59 -4.11
N PHE A 96 6.83 21.99 -5.27
CA PHE A 96 5.79 21.41 -6.11
C PHE A 96 6.06 19.94 -6.43
N ASP A 97 4.98 19.20 -6.67
CA ASP A 97 5.01 17.79 -7.04
C ASP A 97 4.74 17.60 -8.53
N VAL A 98 3.95 18.51 -9.13
CA VAL A 98 3.49 18.44 -10.52
C VAL A 98 3.16 19.85 -11.04
N VAL A 99 3.34 20.02 -12.33
CA VAL A 99 2.91 21.23 -13.05
C VAL A 99 1.65 20.91 -13.86
N VAL A 100 0.65 21.77 -13.80
CA VAL A 100 -0.57 21.64 -14.58
C VAL A 100 -0.71 22.88 -15.47
N ILE A 101 -0.68 22.68 -16.80
CA ILE A 101 -0.87 23.76 -17.79
C ILE A 101 -2.28 23.63 -18.34
N ILE A 102 -3.15 24.56 -17.95
CA ILE A 102 -4.57 24.52 -18.32
C ILE A 102 -5.03 25.82 -18.97
N ARG A 103 -5.92 25.66 -19.93
CA ARG A 103 -6.55 26.77 -20.62
C ARG A 103 -8.05 26.77 -20.33
N GLY A 104 -8.61 27.95 -20.10
CA GLY A 104 -10.07 28.14 -20.07
C GLY A 104 -10.69 28.09 -21.46
N GLY A 105 -11.99 27.87 -21.57
CA GLY A 105 -12.73 27.84 -22.80
C GLY A 105 -12.56 29.17 -23.62
N GLY A 106 -12.13 29.03 -24.84
CA GLY A 106 -12.01 30.10 -25.84
C GLY A 106 -12.12 29.48 -27.23
N ALA A 107 -12.22 30.30 -28.28
CA ALA A 107 -12.31 29.78 -29.64
C ALA A 107 -11.15 28.84 -29.95
N THR A 108 -11.44 27.69 -30.55
CA THR A 108 -10.50 26.61 -30.92
C THR A 108 -9.42 27.04 -31.89
N SER A 109 -9.53 28.27 -32.45
CA SER A 109 -8.70 28.74 -33.54
C SER A 109 -7.31 29.25 -33.15
N ASP A 110 -6.97 29.41 -31.87
CA ASP A 110 -5.69 30.01 -31.48
C ASP A 110 -4.89 29.16 -30.48
N LEU A 111 -4.55 27.95 -30.89
CA LEU A 111 -3.62 27.06 -30.17
C LEU A 111 -2.17 27.16 -30.70
N SER A 112 -1.94 28.01 -31.71
CA SER A 112 -0.63 28.12 -32.37
C SER A 112 0.51 28.52 -31.45
N GLY A 113 0.22 29.21 -30.34
CA GLY A 113 1.20 29.59 -29.33
C GLY A 113 1.75 28.41 -28.53
N PHE A 114 1.04 27.26 -28.53
CA PHE A 114 1.51 26.02 -27.91
C PHE A 114 2.23 25.06 -28.90
N ASP A 115 2.31 25.48 -30.19
CA ASP A 115 2.94 24.74 -31.27
C ASP A 115 4.31 25.32 -31.61
N THR A 116 5.14 25.59 -30.61
CA THR A 116 6.46 26.17 -30.79
C THR A 116 7.56 25.23 -30.24
N TYR A 117 8.70 25.24 -30.93
CA TYR A 117 9.83 24.39 -30.55
C TYR A 117 10.37 24.73 -29.12
N LEU A 118 10.56 26.04 -28.84
CA LEU A 118 11.17 26.45 -27.56
C LEU A 118 10.31 26.04 -26.36
N LEU A 119 8.99 26.25 -26.44
CA LEU A 119 8.07 25.87 -25.39
C LEU A 119 8.02 24.33 -25.22
N ALA A 120 7.95 23.60 -26.32
CA ALA A 120 7.94 22.14 -26.31
C ALA A 120 9.24 21.57 -25.73
N ALA A 121 10.42 22.08 -26.15
CA ALA A 121 11.72 21.67 -25.63
C ALA A 121 11.88 21.96 -24.12
N ALA A 122 11.42 23.14 -23.66
CA ALA A 122 11.42 23.50 -22.25
C ALA A 122 10.51 22.57 -21.41
N CYS A 123 9.32 22.25 -21.90
CA CYS A 123 8.39 21.33 -21.21
C CYS A 123 8.89 19.88 -21.24
N ALA A 124 9.46 19.42 -22.36
CA ALA A 124 10.02 18.08 -22.47
C ALA A 124 11.14 17.82 -21.46
N GLN A 125 11.97 18.83 -21.20
CA GLN A 125 13.12 18.78 -20.29
C GLN A 125 12.82 19.28 -18.89
N PHE A 126 11.56 19.66 -18.60
CA PHE A 126 11.19 20.18 -17.29
C PHE A 126 11.30 19.09 -16.23
N PRO A 127 11.91 19.36 -15.06
CA PRO A 127 12.22 18.32 -14.06
C PRO A 127 11.02 17.84 -13.23
N LEU A 128 9.86 18.46 -13.36
CA LEU A 128 8.59 17.96 -12.79
C LEU A 128 7.67 17.44 -13.90
N PRO A 129 6.86 16.42 -13.62
CA PRO A 129 5.87 15.94 -14.58
C PRO A 129 4.85 17.05 -14.90
N ILE A 130 4.60 17.24 -16.19
CA ILE A 130 3.67 18.25 -16.69
C ILE A 130 2.38 17.56 -17.16
N ILE A 131 1.25 18.05 -16.66
CA ILE A 131 -0.08 17.67 -17.10
C ILE A 131 -0.65 18.82 -17.93
N THR A 132 -1.09 18.54 -19.16
CA THR A 132 -1.74 19.53 -20.00
C THR A 132 -3.23 19.30 -20.09
N GLY A 133 -4.02 20.39 -20.01
CA GLY A 133 -5.46 20.40 -20.20
C GLY A 133 -5.85 21.62 -21.08
N ILE A 134 -5.28 21.67 -22.30
CA ILE A 134 -5.32 22.87 -23.16
C ILE A 134 -6.40 22.77 -24.24
N GLY A 135 -6.61 21.57 -24.81
CA GLY A 135 -7.41 21.44 -26.05
C GLY A 135 -8.45 20.32 -26.00
N HIS A 136 -9.36 20.36 -27.00
CA HIS A 136 -10.35 19.33 -27.29
C HIS A 136 -9.76 18.19 -28.13
N GLU A 137 -10.51 17.09 -28.31
CA GLU A 137 -10.10 15.83 -28.97
C GLU A 137 -9.50 15.96 -30.38
N ARG A 138 -9.75 17.07 -31.08
CA ARG A 138 -9.35 17.28 -32.49
C ARG A 138 -8.14 18.19 -32.68
N ASP A 139 -7.64 18.81 -31.62
CA ASP A 139 -6.62 19.86 -31.70
C ASP A 139 -5.45 19.57 -30.80
N ASP A 140 -4.70 18.48 -31.10
CA ASP A 140 -3.47 18.17 -30.41
C ASP A 140 -2.40 19.22 -30.67
N THR A 141 -1.79 19.73 -29.62
CA THR A 141 -0.65 20.63 -29.72
C THR A 141 0.70 19.88 -29.61
N VAL A 142 1.78 20.50 -30.05
CA VAL A 142 3.13 19.98 -29.84
C VAL A 142 3.40 19.86 -28.33
N LEU A 143 2.92 20.82 -27.53
CA LEU A 143 3.04 20.78 -26.08
C LEU A 143 2.35 19.54 -25.47
N ASP A 144 1.16 19.18 -25.93
CA ASP A 144 0.47 17.96 -25.49
C ASP A 144 1.26 16.69 -25.82
N SER A 145 2.03 16.73 -26.92
CA SER A 145 2.83 15.59 -27.37
C SER A 145 4.09 15.35 -26.52
N VAL A 146 4.63 16.38 -25.87
CA VAL A 146 5.83 16.29 -25.02
C VAL A 146 5.51 16.18 -23.52
N ALA A 147 4.34 16.64 -23.10
CA ALA A 147 3.89 16.60 -21.72
C ALA A 147 3.82 15.16 -21.19
N HIS A 148 4.02 15.00 -19.89
CA HIS A 148 3.90 13.71 -19.19
C HIS A 148 2.51 13.08 -19.42
N THR A 149 1.47 13.87 -19.16
CA THR A 149 0.08 13.42 -19.34
C THR A 149 -0.74 14.51 -19.98
N ARG A 150 -1.42 14.13 -21.04
CA ARG A 150 -2.42 14.99 -21.68
C ARG A 150 -3.81 14.62 -21.21
N VAL A 151 -4.61 15.60 -20.88
CA VAL A 151 -6.06 15.46 -20.61
C VAL A 151 -6.86 16.45 -21.46
N LYS A 152 -8.16 16.20 -21.61
CA LYS A 152 -9.01 16.96 -22.52
C LYS A 152 -9.45 18.34 -21.97
N THR A 153 -9.57 18.43 -20.64
CA THR A 153 -10.14 19.61 -19.99
C THR A 153 -9.43 19.89 -18.65
N PRO A 154 -9.51 21.11 -18.13
CA PRO A 154 -9.04 21.43 -16.79
C PRO A 154 -9.66 20.55 -15.71
N THR A 155 -10.95 20.23 -15.80
CA THR A 155 -11.63 19.32 -14.86
C THR A 155 -11.10 17.90 -14.92
N ALA A 156 -10.77 17.39 -16.11
CA ALA A 156 -10.12 16.09 -16.27
C ALA A 156 -8.70 16.06 -15.65
N ALA A 157 -7.98 17.20 -15.65
CA ALA A 157 -6.70 17.30 -14.94
C ALA A 157 -6.88 17.20 -13.42
N ALA A 158 -7.93 17.83 -12.88
CA ALA A 158 -8.27 17.71 -11.47
C ALA A 158 -8.67 16.27 -11.10
N GLU A 159 -9.53 15.63 -11.93
CA GLU A 159 -9.96 14.25 -11.74
C GLU A 159 -8.78 13.26 -11.75
N LEU A 160 -7.81 13.44 -12.64
CA LEU A 160 -6.60 12.62 -12.68
C LEU A 160 -5.84 12.67 -11.34
N LEU A 161 -5.66 13.88 -10.79
CA LEU A 161 -4.94 14.07 -9.52
C LEU A 161 -5.73 13.52 -8.33
N ILE A 162 -7.05 13.74 -8.32
CA ILE A 162 -7.94 13.18 -7.29
C ILE A 162 -7.90 11.65 -7.31
N HIS A 163 -7.98 11.05 -8.50
CA HIS A 163 -7.95 9.61 -8.66
C HIS A 163 -6.63 9.00 -8.17
N ARG A 164 -5.50 9.63 -8.46
CA ARG A 164 -4.19 9.21 -7.94
C ARG A 164 -4.14 9.15 -6.41
N VAL A 165 -4.66 10.16 -5.75
CA VAL A 165 -4.70 10.19 -4.28
C VAL A 165 -5.70 9.17 -3.74
N ALA A 166 -6.83 8.97 -4.43
CA ALA A 166 -7.84 7.97 -4.06
C ALA A 166 -7.29 6.54 -4.14
N GLU A 167 -6.55 6.20 -5.19
CA GLU A 167 -5.88 4.89 -5.33
C GLU A 167 -4.97 4.58 -4.13
N VAL A 168 -4.23 5.59 -3.64
CA VAL A 168 -3.37 5.42 -2.46
C VAL A 168 -4.19 5.21 -1.20
N ALA A 169 -5.26 5.98 -1.03
CA ALA A 169 -6.16 5.84 0.12
C ALA A 169 -6.81 4.46 0.17
N GLU A 170 -7.32 3.96 -0.96
CA GLU A 170 -7.89 2.62 -1.09
C GLU A 170 -6.86 1.53 -0.76
N HIS A 171 -5.63 1.67 -1.25
CA HIS A 171 -4.56 0.72 -0.94
C HIS A 171 -4.20 0.69 0.54
N LEU A 172 -4.19 1.85 1.20
CA LEU A 172 -3.97 1.93 2.66
C LEU A 172 -5.10 1.27 3.45
N GLU A 173 -6.35 1.45 3.03
CA GLU A 173 -7.50 0.78 3.65
C GLU A 173 -7.41 -0.74 3.48
N GLU A 174 -7.06 -1.23 2.29
CA GLU A 174 -6.85 -2.66 2.04
C GLU A 174 -5.76 -3.24 2.97
N LEU A 175 -4.61 -2.56 3.06
CA LEU A 175 -3.53 -2.98 3.96
C LEU A 175 -3.95 -3.00 5.42
N SER A 176 -4.71 -1.99 5.86
CA SER A 176 -5.27 -1.93 7.22
C SER A 176 -6.19 -3.12 7.50
N MET A 177 -7.12 -3.44 6.59
CA MET A 177 -8.00 -4.60 6.71
C MET A 177 -7.20 -5.91 6.75
N ARG A 178 -6.17 -6.08 5.93
CA ARG A 178 -5.33 -7.27 5.92
C ARG A 178 -4.57 -7.47 7.23
N ILE A 179 -4.06 -6.38 7.81
CA ILE A 179 -3.40 -6.41 9.13
C ILE A 179 -4.39 -6.85 10.22
N GLN A 180 -5.59 -6.25 10.24
CA GLN A 180 -6.63 -6.63 11.20
C GLN A 180 -7.05 -8.10 11.08
N GLN A 181 -7.29 -8.57 9.87
CA GLN A 181 -7.63 -9.97 9.62
C GLN A 181 -6.52 -10.92 10.08
N GLY A 182 -5.26 -10.59 9.77
CA GLY A 182 -4.11 -11.38 10.23
C GLY A 182 -4.00 -11.44 11.75
N ALA A 183 -4.22 -10.32 12.43
CA ALA A 183 -4.23 -10.27 13.89
C ALA A 183 -5.37 -11.12 14.50
N TYR A 184 -6.58 -11.03 13.94
CA TYR A 184 -7.71 -11.87 14.39
C TYR A 184 -7.45 -13.36 14.19
N MET A 185 -6.87 -13.76 13.04
CA MET A 185 -6.53 -15.15 12.78
C MET A 185 -5.51 -15.70 13.78
N LEU A 186 -4.48 -14.91 14.10
CA LEU A 186 -3.46 -15.32 15.10
C LEU A 186 -4.06 -15.43 16.49
N LEU A 187 -4.91 -14.50 16.90
CA LEU A 187 -5.60 -14.54 18.19
C LEU A 187 -6.53 -15.76 18.30
N ASP A 188 -7.28 -16.07 17.25
CA ASP A 188 -8.17 -17.24 17.22
C ASP A 188 -7.36 -18.55 17.30
N LEU A 189 -6.25 -18.64 16.59
CA LEU A 189 -5.34 -19.78 16.66
C LEU A 189 -4.82 -20.02 18.08
N GLU A 190 -4.34 -18.98 18.76
CA GLU A 190 -3.83 -19.09 20.12
C GLU A 190 -4.94 -19.37 21.15
N ARG A 191 -6.14 -18.82 20.95
CA ARG A 191 -7.30 -19.19 21.78
C ARG A 191 -7.65 -20.67 21.68
N ARG A 192 -7.75 -21.21 20.49
CA ARG A 192 -8.00 -22.66 20.27
C ARG A 192 -6.88 -23.52 20.86
N ARG A 193 -5.64 -23.05 20.80
CA ARG A 193 -4.52 -23.74 21.44
C ARG A 193 -4.65 -23.75 22.95
N LEU A 194 -5.03 -22.63 23.56
CA LEU A 194 -5.31 -22.53 24.99
C LEU A 194 -6.47 -23.44 25.41
N GLU A 195 -7.59 -23.43 24.70
CA GLU A 195 -8.73 -24.32 24.97
C GLU A 195 -8.34 -25.79 24.90
N THR A 196 -7.52 -26.16 23.89
CA THR A 196 -7.00 -27.51 23.77
C THR A 196 -6.12 -27.89 24.99
N LEU A 197 -5.27 -26.98 25.46
CA LEU A 197 -4.42 -27.21 26.63
C LEU A 197 -5.27 -27.27 27.90
N GLN A 198 -6.27 -26.44 28.08
CA GLN A 198 -7.19 -26.45 29.22
C GLN A 198 -7.93 -27.77 29.37
N THR A 199 -8.27 -28.42 28.24
CA THR A 199 -8.92 -29.74 28.29
C THR A 199 -7.92 -30.90 28.41
N ARG A 200 -6.78 -30.84 27.73
CA ARG A 200 -5.79 -31.91 27.70
C ARG A 200 -5.00 -32.06 29.00
N ILE A 201 -4.63 -30.95 29.64
CA ILE A 201 -3.81 -30.99 30.85
C ILE A 201 -4.54 -31.71 32.01
N PRO A 202 -5.80 -31.34 32.38
CA PRO A 202 -6.54 -32.05 33.42
C PRO A 202 -6.70 -33.53 33.12
N ASN A 203 -7.05 -33.89 31.89
CA ASN A 203 -7.23 -35.25 31.46
C ASN A 203 -5.93 -36.08 31.61
N LEU A 204 -4.79 -35.52 31.21
CA LEU A 204 -3.48 -36.19 31.40
C LEU A 204 -3.11 -36.34 32.87
N VAL A 205 -3.38 -35.33 33.69
CA VAL A 205 -3.14 -35.36 35.13
C VAL A 205 -4.02 -36.44 35.79
N HIS A 206 -5.32 -36.47 35.50
CA HIS A 206 -6.24 -37.48 36.02
C HIS A 206 -5.82 -38.89 35.64
N ARG A 207 -5.43 -39.12 34.41
CA ARG A 207 -4.91 -40.41 33.93
C ARG A 207 -3.64 -40.83 34.67
N LYS A 208 -2.66 -39.94 34.78
CA LYS A 208 -1.40 -40.21 35.50
C LYS A 208 -1.63 -40.50 36.98
N LEU A 209 -2.53 -39.76 37.63
CA LEU A 209 -2.90 -40.02 39.02
C LEU A 209 -3.63 -41.36 39.19
N ALA A 210 -4.54 -41.72 38.28
CA ALA A 210 -5.22 -43.01 38.28
C ALA A 210 -4.22 -44.17 38.11
N ASP A 211 -3.31 -44.07 37.15
CA ASP A 211 -2.25 -45.08 36.92
C ASP A 211 -1.34 -45.24 38.16
N ALA A 212 -0.93 -44.13 38.76
CA ALA A 212 -0.10 -44.17 39.97
C ALA A 212 -0.84 -44.77 41.17
N ARG A 213 -2.13 -44.43 41.36
CA ARG A 213 -2.98 -45.04 42.40
C ARG A 213 -3.15 -46.53 42.17
N PHE A 214 -3.39 -46.96 40.94
CA PHE A 214 -3.51 -48.37 40.60
C PHE A 214 -2.21 -49.15 40.92
N SER A 215 -1.06 -48.60 40.49
CA SER A 215 0.25 -49.20 40.79
C SER A 215 0.53 -49.29 42.29
N LEU A 216 0.15 -48.27 43.06
CA LEU A 216 0.33 -48.27 44.52
C LEU A 216 -0.57 -49.34 45.20
N LEU A 217 -1.84 -49.46 44.73
CA LEU A 217 -2.74 -50.49 45.26
C LEU A 217 -2.26 -51.90 44.94
N ALA A 218 -1.73 -52.15 43.74
CA ALA A 218 -1.13 -53.40 43.35
C ALA A 218 0.07 -53.72 44.22
N ALA A 219 1.00 -52.83 44.41
CA ALA A 219 2.17 -53.00 45.26
C ALA A 219 1.81 -53.27 46.75
N LYS A 220 0.77 -52.56 47.25
CA LYS A 220 0.23 -52.82 48.61
C LYS A 220 -0.33 -54.23 48.73
N LYS A 221 -1.08 -54.73 47.74
CA LYS A 221 -1.64 -56.08 47.72
C LYS A 221 -0.51 -57.11 47.70
N ASP A 222 0.49 -56.93 46.84
CA ASP A 222 1.63 -57.85 46.74
C ASP A 222 2.42 -57.86 48.02
N LEU A 223 2.67 -56.75 48.67
CA LEU A 223 3.34 -56.69 49.98
C LEU A 223 2.57 -57.45 51.04
N LEU A 224 1.22 -57.26 51.07
CA LEU A 224 0.40 -58.03 52.05
C LEU A 224 0.39 -59.51 51.76
N GLN A 225 0.42 -59.95 50.53
CA GLN A 225 0.55 -61.40 50.20
C GLN A 225 1.90 -61.95 50.56
N VAL A 226 2.98 -61.25 50.23
CA VAL A 226 4.35 -61.71 50.59
C VAL A 226 4.54 -61.75 52.06
N THR A 227 4.08 -60.76 52.83
CA THR A 227 4.19 -60.81 54.33
C THR A 227 3.39 -61.92 54.94
N LYS A 228 2.14 -62.15 54.48
CA LYS A 228 1.33 -63.32 54.95
C LYS A 228 2.02 -64.66 54.66
N ALA A 229 2.53 -64.81 53.42
CA ALA A 229 3.25 -66.04 53.07
C ALA A 229 4.52 -66.26 53.90
N LEU A 230 5.24 -65.15 54.18
CA LEU A 230 6.47 -65.23 55.00
C LEU A 230 6.18 -65.57 56.45
N VAL A 231 5.13 -64.98 57.04
CA VAL A 231 4.66 -65.31 58.39
C VAL A 231 4.19 -66.74 58.42
N ALA A 232 3.37 -67.22 57.50
CA ALA A 232 2.92 -68.63 57.45
C ALA A 232 4.11 -69.62 57.34
N ARG A 233 5.09 -69.27 56.49
CA ARG A 233 6.30 -70.10 56.36
C ARG A 233 7.12 -70.16 57.65
N GLN A 234 7.26 -69.05 58.38
CA GLN A 234 7.96 -69.02 59.62
C GLN A 234 7.19 -69.75 60.73
N SER A 235 5.85 -69.62 60.79
CA SER A 235 5.01 -70.36 61.71
C SER A 235 5.13 -71.89 61.50
N HIS A 236 5.03 -72.33 60.24
CA HIS A 236 5.17 -73.72 59.88
C HIS A 236 6.58 -74.25 60.23
N ARG A 237 7.62 -73.45 60.04
CA ARG A 237 8.99 -73.80 60.44
C ARG A 237 9.12 -73.97 61.97
N LEU A 238 8.46 -73.08 62.73
CA LEU A 238 8.42 -73.21 64.21
C LEU A 238 7.67 -74.46 64.64
N GLU A 239 6.52 -74.76 64.03
CA GLU A 239 5.79 -76.02 64.33
C GLU A 239 6.63 -77.26 64.08
N LEU A 240 7.33 -77.33 62.95
CA LEU A 240 8.24 -78.42 62.66
C LEU A 240 9.40 -78.56 63.67
N LEU A 241 9.95 -77.45 64.15
CA LEU A 241 11.00 -77.45 65.17
C LEU A 241 10.44 -77.89 66.53
N GLN A 242 9.22 -77.43 66.85
CA GLN A 242 8.55 -77.92 68.10
C GLN A 242 8.27 -79.42 68.05
N GLN A 243 7.78 -79.97 66.96
CA GLN A 243 7.61 -81.38 66.75
C GLN A 243 8.95 -82.16 66.93
N ARG A 244 10.03 -81.69 66.28
CA ARG A 244 11.35 -82.28 66.40
C ARG A 244 11.91 -82.28 67.82
N ILE A 245 11.61 -81.23 68.58
CA ILE A 245 12.00 -81.16 69.97
C ILE A 245 11.17 -82.12 70.81
N ALA A 246 9.85 -82.24 70.53
CA ALA A 246 8.98 -83.19 71.19
C ALA A 246 9.39 -84.64 70.91
N ASP A 247 9.72 -84.99 69.65
CA ASP A 247 10.14 -86.30 69.22
C ASP A 247 11.57 -86.69 69.76
N ALA A 248 12.40 -85.66 70.08
CA ALA A 248 13.74 -85.85 70.61
C ALA A 248 13.81 -85.87 72.17
N SER A 249 12.69 -85.62 72.88
CA SER A 249 12.67 -85.75 74.35
C SER A 249 12.51 -87.21 74.71
N PRO A 250 13.45 -87.79 75.37
CA PRO A 250 13.30 -89.15 75.85
C PRO A 250 12.23 -89.19 76.93
N ASP A 251 11.24 -90.10 76.76
CA ASP A 251 10.21 -90.38 77.72
C ASP A 251 10.80 -90.66 79.07
N LYS A 252 10.26 -90.02 80.10
CA LYS A 252 10.29 -90.51 81.48
C LYS A 252 9.02 -91.27 81.77
#